data_224da899a9408bc37985e161041159e7
#
_entry.id   224da899a9408bc37985e161041159e7
#
_cell.length_a   1.000
_cell.length_b   1.000
_cell.length_c   1.000
_cell.angle_alpha   90.00
_cell.angle_beta   90.00
_cell.angle_gamma   90.00
#
_symmetry.space_group_name_H-M   'P 1'
#
loop_
_entity.id
_entity.type
_entity.pdbx_description
1 polymer ?
#
loop_
_entity_poly.entity_id
_entity_poly.type
_entity_poly.pdbx_seq_one_letter_code
_entity_poly.pdbx_strand_id
1 'polypeptide(L)'
;MTTLSKLQPLHHPLFTKHEVLVQVKRDDNIHPTISGNKWRKLKYNLEHVLQSNNITGVLSFGGSYSNHIHALAFACFQRNIPCIGLIRGEQHYASNCTLTWAKHWGMKLHFVDRKTYRRRHDTDYLTELQQQHPNYFIVPEGGSNTLAIKGVAEIITELNKQTDYDTLITPVGSGGTLAGLITGDLNSNANLHKLLGVAVLKEAEYLKNTIQELLPEPLKKHNNWQLLTNFHRGGYAKFTPLDANRILEFNRITGVDFEPVYSGKMVLAFLDLLEQGYFAKGERIILLHTGGMQGIGGMIERGILKAEYWSTFKK
;
A
#
# COMPACT_ATOMS: atom_id res chain seq x y z
N MET A 1 18.56 11.66 -3.14
CA MET A 1 17.67 12.42 -4.04
C MET A 1 16.25 12.00 -3.78
N THR A 2 15.38 12.89 -3.34
CA THR A 2 13.94 12.62 -3.21
C THR A 2 13.34 12.64 -4.61
N THR A 3 13.08 11.49 -5.18
CA THR A 3 12.41 11.38 -6.48
C THR A 3 10.94 11.72 -6.27
N LEU A 4 10.51 12.90 -6.73
CA LEU A 4 9.10 13.28 -6.74
C LEU A 4 8.33 12.32 -7.64
N SER A 5 7.26 11.72 -7.14
CA SER A 5 6.39 10.93 -8.00
C SER A 5 5.57 11.83 -8.91
N LYS A 6 5.36 11.37 -10.15
CA LYS A 6 4.65 12.15 -11.17
C LYS A 6 3.14 12.21 -10.86
N LEU A 7 2.53 13.31 -11.21
CA LEU A 7 1.09 13.45 -11.33
C LEU A 7 0.72 13.36 -12.82
N GLN A 8 -0.27 12.53 -13.16
CA GLN A 8 -0.68 12.25 -14.53
C GLN A 8 -2.19 12.44 -14.67
N PRO A 9 -2.67 13.29 -15.60
CA PRO A 9 -4.10 13.35 -15.92
C PRO A 9 -4.62 12.01 -16.44
N LEU A 10 -5.84 11.68 -16.08
CA LEU A 10 -6.57 10.52 -16.61
C LEU A 10 -7.75 10.99 -17.44
N HIS A 11 -7.99 10.32 -18.56
CA HIS A 11 -9.14 10.56 -19.43
C HIS A 11 -10.00 9.31 -19.51
N HIS A 12 -11.28 9.46 -19.24
CA HIS A 12 -12.26 8.37 -19.33
C HIS A 12 -13.65 8.96 -19.65
N PRO A 13 -14.49 8.31 -20.48
CA PRO A 13 -15.82 8.83 -20.86
C PRO A 13 -16.71 9.14 -19.65
N LEU A 14 -16.64 8.33 -18.58
CA LEU A 14 -17.40 8.59 -17.35
C LEU A 14 -16.97 9.90 -16.66
N PHE A 15 -15.71 10.32 -16.75
CA PHE A 15 -15.28 11.56 -16.12
C PHE A 15 -15.90 12.78 -16.80
N THR A 16 -15.97 12.74 -18.13
CA THR A 16 -16.68 13.77 -18.91
C THR A 16 -18.18 13.76 -18.62
N LYS A 17 -18.80 12.58 -18.56
CA LYS A 17 -20.23 12.43 -18.26
C LYS A 17 -20.63 12.99 -16.90
N HIS A 18 -19.76 12.81 -15.89
CA HIS A 18 -19.99 13.27 -14.50
C HIS A 18 -19.32 14.61 -14.20
N GLU A 19 -18.70 15.23 -15.19
CA GLU A 19 -18.04 16.54 -15.09
C GLU A 19 -17.00 16.62 -13.96
N VAL A 20 -16.14 15.57 -13.81
CA VAL A 20 -15.06 15.53 -12.82
C VAL A 20 -13.69 15.57 -13.48
N LEU A 21 -12.68 16.08 -12.76
CA LEU A 21 -11.30 16.12 -13.20
C LEU A 21 -10.50 15.08 -12.40
N VAL A 22 -9.90 14.12 -13.08
CA VAL A 22 -9.22 12.99 -12.42
C VAL A 22 -7.75 12.94 -12.81
N GLN A 23 -6.90 12.80 -11.80
CA GLN A 23 -5.47 12.61 -11.97
C GLN A 23 -5.01 11.42 -11.13
N VAL A 24 -3.91 10.81 -11.52
CA VAL A 24 -3.27 9.75 -10.74
C VAL A 24 -1.90 10.19 -10.24
N LYS A 25 -1.67 10.03 -8.93
CA LYS A 25 -0.36 10.19 -8.31
C LYS A 25 0.40 8.87 -8.49
N ARG A 26 1.46 8.88 -9.31
CA ARG A 26 2.19 7.71 -9.81
C ARG A 26 3.29 7.26 -8.84
N ASP A 27 2.92 6.95 -7.60
CA ASP A 27 3.88 6.37 -6.64
C ASP A 27 4.37 4.97 -7.08
N ASP A 28 3.60 4.27 -7.92
CA ASP A 28 4.01 3.01 -8.55
C ASP A 28 5.32 3.12 -9.33
N ASN A 29 5.62 4.30 -9.88
CA ASN A 29 6.82 4.58 -10.66
C ASN A 29 7.96 5.24 -9.87
N ILE A 30 7.83 5.38 -8.54
CA ILE A 30 8.84 6.05 -7.70
C ILE A 30 10.17 5.28 -7.66
N HIS A 31 10.10 3.96 -7.77
CA HIS A 31 11.25 3.07 -7.82
C HIS A 31 10.87 1.78 -8.57
N PRO A 32 11.74 1.23 -9.42
CA PRO A 32 11.39 0.06 -10.25
C PRO A 32 11.04 -1.20 -9.45
N THR A 33 11.66 -1.43 -8.29
CA THR A 33 11.46 -2.64 -7.50
C THR A 33 10.70 -2.38 -6.19
N ILE A 34 11.01 -1.27 -5.48
CA ILE A 34 10.31 -0.86 -4.25
C ILE A 34 9.20 0.11 -4.66
N SER A 35 8.14 -0.43 -5.21
CA SER A 35 7.10 0.37 -5.85
C SER A 35 6.10 0.91 -4.83
N GLY A 36 5.62 2.11 -5.12
CA GLY A 36 4.47 2.72 -4.46
C GLY A 36 4.70 3.07 -2.99
N ASN A 37 3.66 2.88 -2.20
CA ASN A 37 3.65 3.23 -0.79
C ASN A 37 4.71 2.51 0.06
N LYS A 38 5.31 1.42 -0.43
CA LYS A 38 6.36 0.71 0.31
C LYS A 38 7.66 1.49 0.31
N TRP A 39 7.99 2.20 -0.79
CA TRP A 39 9.09 3.14 -0.82
C TRP A 39 8.97 4.19 0.28
N ARG A 40 7.80 4.84 0.38
CA ARG A 40 7.49 5.86 1.38
C ARG A 40 7.62 5.33 2.80
N LYS A 41 6.98 4.19 3.06
CA LYS A 41 6.94 3.57 4.39
C LYS A 41 8.31 3.07 4.87
N LEU A 42 9.12 2.54 3.97
CA LEU A 42 10.44 2.00 4.32
C LEU A 42 11.51 3.08 4.48
N LYS A 43 11.37 4.25 3.86
CA LYS A 43 12.36 5.32 3.87
C LYS A 43 12.90 5.60 5.27
N TYR A 44 12.08 6.10 6.16
CA TYR A 44 12.50 6.47 7.52
C TYR A 44 12.72 5.29 8.43
N ASN A 45 12.08 4.15 8.19
CA ASN A 45 12.37 2.92 8.91
C ASN A 45 13.82 2.46 8.68
N LEU A 46 14.29 2.48 7.45
CA LEU A 46 15.66 2.07 7.11
C LEU A 46 16.69 3.16 7.47
N GLU A 47 16.33 4.44 7.35
CA GLU A 47 17.18 5.52 7.86
C GLU A 47 17.42 5.37 9.38
N HIS A 48 16.39 5.07 10.16
CA HIS A 48 16.51 4.80 11.60
C HIS A 48 17.47 3.64 11.89
N VAL A 49 17.37 2.54 11.14
CA VAL A 49 18.27 1.39 11.28
C VAL A 49 19.74 1.79 10.99
N LEU A 50 19.96 2.53 9.90
CA LEU A 50 21.31 2.95 9.49
C LEU A 50 21.95 3.97 10.44
N GLN A 51 21.15 4.76 11.13
CA GLN A 51 21.63 5.77 12.10
C GLN A 51 21.84 5.19 13.50
N SER A 52 21.38 3.97 13.77
CA SER A 52 21.47 3.33 15.08
C SER A 52 22.72 2.46 15.15
N ASN A 53 23.55 2.67 16.19
CA ASN A 53 24.73 1.85 16.42
C ASN A 53 24.42 0.44 16.96
N ASN A 54 23.22 0.24 17.51
CA ASN A 54 22.83 -1.00 18.17
C ASN A 54 21.88 -1.89 17.31
N ILE A 55 21.43 -1.39 16.16
CA ILE A 55 20.54 -2.14 15.25
C ILE A 55 21.35 -2.62 14.07
N THR A 56 21.42 -3.94 13.89
CA THR A 56 22.20 -4.57 12.82
C THR A 56 21.34 -5.22 11.74
N GLY A 57 20.01 -5.27 11.93
CA GLY A 57 19.11 -5.90 10.97
C GLY A 57 17.67 -5.48 11.14
N VAL A 58 16.80 -6.00 10.25
CA VAL A 58 15.38 -5.75 10.27
C VAL A 58 14.61 -7.06 10.30
N LEU A 59 13.58 -7.14 11.14
CA LEU A 59 12.61 -8.24 11.17
C LEU A 59 11.23 -7.69 10.81
N SER A 60 10.48 -8.39 9.97
CA SER A 60 9.13 -7.99 9.63
C SER A 60 8.21 -9.16 9.30
N PHE A 61 6.93 -8.87 9.10
CA PHE A 61 5.85 -9.83 8.92
C PHE A 61 5.21 -9.69 7.54
N GLY A 62 4.77 -10.82 6.96
CA GLY A 62 3.95 -10.80 5.76
C GLY A 62 3.42 -12.17 5.36
N GLY A 63 2.41 -12.19 4.49
CA GLY A 63 1.98 -13.43 3.83
C GLY A 63 2.94 -13.82 2.69
N SER A 64 2.76 -15.02 2.16
CA SER A 64 3.64 -15.60 1.11
C SER A 64 3.71 -14.78 -0.20
N TYR A 65 2.72 -13.93 -0.47
CA TYR A 65 2.69 -13.03 -1.64
C TYR A 65 2.70 -11.55 -1.21
N SER A 66 3.36 -11.23 -0.10
CA SER A 66 3.36 -9.89 0.47
C SER A 66 4.23 -8.91 -0.32
N ASN A 67 3.60 -7.85 -0.85
CA ASN A 67 4.31 -6.72 -1.46
C ASN A 67 5.26 -6.01 -0.48
N HIS A 68 4.97 -6.08 0.82
CA HIS A 68 5.82 -5.50 1.84
C HIS A 68 7.10 -6.33 2.04
N ILE A 69 7.00 -7.65 2.15
CA ILE A 69 8.16 -8.55 2.28
C ILE A 69 9.09 -8.41 1.06
N HIS A 70 8.51 -8.41 -0.14
CA HIS A 70 9.27 -8.20 -1.37
C HIS A 70 10.03 -6.86 -1.37
N ALA A 71 9.35 -5.78 -1.05
CA ALA A 71 9.93 -4.44 -1.01
C ALA A 71 11.00 -4.31 0.08
N LEU A 72 10.75 -4.85 1.28
CA LEU A 72 11.68 -4.82 2.39
C LEU A 72 12.96 -5.61 2.08
N ALA A 73 12.82 -6.83 1.53
CA ALA A 73 13.96 -7.65 1.17
C ALA A 73 14.91 -6.91 0.21
N PHE A 74 14.36 -6.33 -0.86
CA PHE A 74 15.16 -5.57 -1.81
C PHE A 74 15.77 -4.30 -1.20
N ALA A 75 15.00 -3.57 -0.40
CA ALA A 75 15.48 -2.34 0.25
C ALA A 75 16.61 -2.59 1.25
N CYS A 76 16.57 -3.72 1.96
CA CYS A 76 17.63 -4.18 2.84
C CYS A 76 18.86 -4.64 2.04
N PHE A 77 18.65 -5.41 0.96
CA PHE A 77 19.72 -5.84 0.05
C PHE A 77 20.54 -4.64 -0.49
N GLN A 78 19.86 -3.61 -1.00
CA GLN A 78 20.53 -2.41 -1.52
C GLN A 78 21.37 -1.66 -0.47
N ARG A 79 21.10 -1.86 0.81
CA ARG A 79 21.74 -1.17 1.93
C ARG A 79 22.65 -2.08 2.76
N ASN A 80 22.84 -3.35 2.34
CA ASN A 80 23.56 -4.37 3.07
C ASN A 80 23.04 -4.56 4.51
N ILE A 81 21.73 -4.45 4.72
CA ILE A 81 21.07 -4.66 6.01
C ILE A 81 20.57 -6.10 6.08
N PRO A 82 21.02 -6.94 7.04
CA PRO A 82 20.42 -8.25 7.28
C PRO A 82 18.93 -8.17 7.56
N CYS A 83 18.12 -9.05 6.97
CA CYS A 83 16.69 -9.04 7.21
C CYS A 83 16.07 -10.42 7.38
N ILE A 84 15.02 -10.48 8.21
CA ILE A 84 14.24 -11.67 8.53
C ILE A 84 12.78 -11.38 8.18
N GLY A 85 12.16 -12.28 7.43
CA GLY A 85 10.72 -12.27 7.15
C GLY A 85 10.02 -13.37 7.93
N LEU A 86 9.11 -13.00 8.85
CA LEU A 86 8.17 -13.93 9.47
C LEU A 86 6.98 -14.12 8.54
N ILE A 87 6.94 -15.27 7.86
CA ILE A 87 6.02 -15.53 6.76
C ILE A 87 4.83 -16.35 7.25
N ARG A 88 3.62 -15.80 7.08
CA ARG A 88 2.40 -16.56 7.29
C ARG A 88 2.23 -17.55 6.16
N GLY A 89 2.41 -18.83 6.45
CA GLY A 89 2.26 -19.89 5.47
C GLY A 89 3.14 -21.08 5.79
N GLU A 90 3.19 -21.99 4.84
CA GLU A 90 3.94 -23.23 4.92
C GLU A 90 5.22 -23.15 4.09
N GLN A 91 6.21 -23.97 4.42
CA GLN A 91 7.54 -23.97 3.79
C GLN A 91 7.51 -24.10 2.26
N HIS A 92 6.51 -24.82 1.70
CA HIS A 92 6.38 -24.99 0.25
C HIS A 92 6.16 -23.67 -0.52
N TYR A 93 5.66 -22.62 0.15
CA TYR A 93 5.54 -21.29 -0.49
C TYR A 93 6.88 -20.59 -0.72
N ALA A 94 8.00 -21.12 -0.17
CA ALA A 94 9.32 -20.51 -0.34
C ALA A 94 9.80 -20.44 -1.79
N SER A 95 9.18 -21.23 -2.69
CA SER A 95 9.47 -21.26 -4.13
C SER A 95 8.54 -20.39 -5.00
N ASN A 96 7.57 -19.70 -4.40
CA ASN A 96 6.72 -18.79 -5.18
C ASN A 96 7.52 -17.56 -5.67
N CYS A 97 7.00 -16.88 -6.70
CA CYS A 97 7.69 -15.75 -7.34
C CYS A 97 8.10 -14.63 -6.36
N THR A 98 7.28 -14.31 -5.34
CA THR A 98 7.55 -13.25 -4.36
C THR A 98 8.68 -13.64 -3.39
N LEU A 99 8.61 -14.82 -2.80
CA LEU A 99 9.56 -15.27 -1.77
C LEU A 99 10.89 -15.75 -2.39
N THR A 100 10.87 -16.25 -3.62
CA THR A 100 12.11 -16.57 -4.37
C THR A 100 12.97 -15.32 -4.52
N TRP A 101 12.39 -14.19 -4.90
CA TRP A 101 13.11 -12.92 -4.95
C TRP A 101 13.56 -12.44 -3.59
N ALA A 102 12.72 -12.54 -2.56
CA ALA A 102 13.10 -12.16 -1.20
C ALA A 102 14.33 -12.95 -0.70
N LYS A 103 14.36 -14.26 -0.95
CA LYS A 103 15.52 -15.13 -0.67
C LYS A 103 16.75 -14.73 -1.50
N HIS A 104 16.57 -14.49 -2.79
CA HIS A 104 17.66 -14.07 -3.68
C HIS A 104 18.34 -12.79 -3.17
N TRP A 105 17.58 -11.88 -2.58
CA TRP A 105 18.11 -10.67 -1.94
C TRP A 105 18.57 -10.87 -0.51
N GLY A 106 18.76 -12.11 -0.06
CA GLY A 106 19.35 -12.45 1.22
C GLY A 106 18.43 -12.41 2.44
N MET A 107 17.09 -12.25 2.24
CA MET A 107 16.14 -12.33 3.36
C MET A 107 16.06 -13.76 3.90
N LYS A 108 16.22 -13.91 5.21
CA LYS A 108 15.96 -15.18 5.91
C LYS A 108 14.44 -15.33 6.11
N LEU A 109 13.85 -16.41 5.59
CA LEU A 109 12.42 -16.68 5.70
C LEU A 109 12.15 -17.63 6.85
N HIS A 110 11.37 -17.21 7.84
CA HIS A 110 10.88 -18.04 8.93
C HIS A 110 9.36 -18.21 8.77
N PHE A 111 8.92 -19.42 8.49
CA PHE A 111 7.50 -19.73 8.31
C PHE A 111 6.84 -19.94 9.66
N VAL A 112 5.70 -19.29 9.86
CA VAL A 112 4.88 -19.41 11.05
C VAL A 112 3.44 -19.76 10.70
N ASP A 113 2.79 -20.56 11.54
CA ASP A 113 1.41 -20.94 11.37
C ASP A 113 0.46 -19.73 11.57
N ARG A 114 -0.81 -19.88 11.18
CA ARG A 114 -1.81 -18.82 11.24
C ARG A 114 -2.10 -18.34 12.67
N LYS A 115 -2.00 -19.22 13.68
CA LYS A 115 -2.27 -18.88 15.09
C LYS A 115 -1.14 -17.99 15.61
N THR A 116 0.10 -18.39 15.40
CA THR A 116 1.30 -17.62 15.75
C THR A 116 1.31 -16.28 15.02
N TYR A 117 1.01 -16.27 13.71
CA TYR A 117 0.98 -15.03 12.93
C TYR A 117 -0.07 -14.01 13.41
N ARG A 118 -1.19 -14.46 13.98
CA ARG A 118 -2.19 -13.54 14.56
C ARG A 118 -1.63 -12.72 15.73
N ARG A 119 -0.63 -13.22 16.43
CA ARG A 119 0.04 -12.55 17.56
C ARG A 119 1.01 -11.41 17.14
N ARG A 120 1.17 -11.13 15.87
CA ARG A 120 2.13 -10.12 15.34
C ARG A 120 1.93 -8.67 15.84
N HIS A 121 0.83 -8.41 16.52
CA HIS A 121 0.54 -7.14 17.22
C HIS A 121 0.49 -7.31 18.75
N ASP A 122 0.70 -8.51 19.25
CA ASP A 122 0.70 -8.87 20.66
C ASP A 122 2.05 -8.44 21.27
N THR A 123 1.99 -7.61 22.31
CA THR A 123 3.17 -7.06 22.97
C THR A 123 4.09 -8.13 23.51
N ASP A 124 3.53 -9.22 24.10
CA ASP A 124 4.33 -10.31 24.66
C ASP A 124 5.10 -11.04 23.54
N TYR A 125 4.41 -11.31 22.42
CA TYR A 125 5.06 -11.96 21.28
C TYR A 125 6.15 -11.08 20.63
N LEU A 126 5.91 -9.78 20.52
CA LEU A 126 6.92 -8.85 20.03
C LEU A 126 8.13 -8.77 20.97
N THR A 127 7.90 -8.85 22.30
CA THR A 127 8.95 -8.91 23.31
C THR A 127 9.76 -10.20 23.20
N GLU A 128 9.09 -11.36 23.05
CA GLU A 128 9.75 -12.66 22.78
C GLU A 128 10.66 -12.59 21.54
N LEU A 129 10.15 -12.02 20.45
CA LEU A 129 10.92 -11.84 19.19
C LEU A 129 12.10 -10.89 19.38
N GLN A 130 11.93 -9.81 20.13
CA GLN A 130 13.01 -8.86 20.41
C GLN A 130 14.11 -9.50 21.27
N GLN A 131 13.76 -10.39 22.21
CA GLN A 131 14.73 -11.17 22.99
C GLN A 131 15.51 -12.17 22.13
N GLN A 132 14.83 -12.80 21.15
CA GLN A 132 15.46 -13.73 20.21
C GLN A 132 16.36 -13.01 19.19
N HIS A 133 16.03 -11.76 18.88
CA HIS A 133 16.73 -10.93 17.90
C HIS A 133 17.03 -9.53 18.46
N PRO A 134 17.90 -9.41 19.50
CA PRO A 134 18.05 -8.19 20.29
C PRO A 134 18.53 -6.98 19.46
N ASN A 135 19.26 -7.22 18.38
CA ASN A 135 19.82 -6.18 17.52
C ASN A 135 19.00 -5.99 16.22
N TYR A 136 17.78 -6.52 16.14
CA TYR A 136 16.91 -6.33 14.98
C TYR A 136 15.79 -5.34 15.27
N PHE A 137 15.58 -4.41 14.36
CA PHE A 137 14.45 -3.50 14.40
C PHE A 137 13.21 -4.22 13.85
N ILE A 138 12.14 -4.29 14.65
CA ILE A 138 10.89 -4.92 14.23
C ILE A 138 10.03 -3.90 13.49
N VAL A 139 9.87 -4.12 12.18
CA VAL A 139 8.97 -3.34 11.33
C VAL A 139 7.62 -4.06 11.27
N PRO A 140 6.49 -3.44 11.65
CA PRO A 140 5.18 -4.07 11.61
C PRO A 140 4.75 -4.55 10.22
N GLU A 141 3.73 -5.43 10.17
CA GLU A 141 3.12 -5.87 8.90
C GLU A 141 2.73 -4.68 8.02
N GLY A 142 3.08 -4.76 6.73
CA GLY A 142 2.83 -3.67 5.78
C GLY A 142 3.66 -2.40 6.01
N GLY A 143 4.59 -2.42 6.98
CA GLY A 143 5.48 -1.30 7.32
C GLY A 143 4.78 -0.14 8.03
N SER A 144 3.66 -0.38 8.73
CA SER A 144 2.82 0.68 9.28
C SER A 144 3.19 1.03 10.72
N ASN A 145 3.98 2.09 10.92
CA ASN A 145 4.37 2.68 12.19
C ASN A 145 4.55 4.21 12.03
N THR A 146 4.94 4.92 13.09
CA THR A 146 5.15 6.37 13.07
C THR A 146 6.19 6.84 12.06
N LEU A 147 7.26 6.07 11.83
CA LEU A 147 8.28 6.38 10.82
C LEU A 147 7.72 6.26 9.40
N ALA A 148 6.86 5.27 9.16
CA ALA A 148 6.17 5.10 7.88
C ALA A 148 5.20 6.25 7.59
N ILE A 149 4.49 6.72 8.62
CA ILE A 149 3.57 7.86 8.51
C ILE A 149 4.30 9.11 8.04
N LYS A 150 5.47 9.40 8.62
CA LYS A 150 6.33 10.51 8.20
C LYS A 150 6.66 10.44 6.70
N GLY A 151 7.02 9.26 6.19
CA GLY A 151 7.35 9.07 4.77
C GLY A 151 6.14 9.17 3.83
N VAL A 152 4.98 8.70 4.26
CA VAL A 152 3.74 8.81 3.48
C VAL A 152 3.20 10.25 3.47
N ALA A 153 3.33 10.99 4.56
CA ALA A 153 2.91 12.39 4.66
C ALA A 153 3.57 13.29 3.59
N GLU A 154 4.77 12.94 3.13
CA GLU A 154 5.45 13.65 2.04
C GLU A 154 4.61 13.70 0.74
N ILE A 155 3.71 12.74 0.51
CA ILE A 155 2.82 12.72 -0.66
C ILE A 155 1.96 13.99 -0.72
N ILE A 156 1.41 14.42 0.41
CA ILE A 156 0.59 15.64 0.49
C ILE A 156 1.45 16.88 0.18
N THR A 157 2.64 16.95 0.76
CA THR A 157 3.59 18.04 0.47
C THR A 157 3.95 18.12 -1.02
N GLU A 158 4.07 16.97 -1.67
CA GLU A 158 4.31 16.91 -3.11
C GLU A 158 3.08 17.32 -3.92
N LEU A 159 1.88 16.81 -3.57
CA LEU A 159 0.63 17.14 -4.26
C LEU A 159 0.32 18.64 -4.20
N ASN A 160 0.45 19.26 -3.03
CA ASN A 160 0.20 20.69 -2.82
C ASN A 160 1.15 21.60 -3.64
N LYS A 161 2.28 21.06 -4.13
CA LYS A 161 3.18 21.75 -5.06
C LYS A 161 2.87 21.46 -6.53
N GLN A 162 2.12 20.40 -6.81
CA GLN A 162 1.87 19.93 -8.17
C GLN A 162 0.52 20.37 -8.73
N THR A 163 -0.50 20.44 -7.88
CA THR A 163 -1.88 20.75 -8.31
C THR A 163 -2.76 21.13 -7.12
N ASP A 164 -3.85 21.80 -7.41
CA ASP A 164 -4.99 21.87 -6.49
C ASP A 164 -5.90 20.67 -6.70
N TYR A 165 -6.45 20.13 -5.60
CA TYR A 165 -7.39 19.01 -5.63
C TYR A 165 -8.38 19.10 -4.46
N ASP A 166 -9.49 18.38 -4.56
CA ASP A 166 -10.56 18.39 -3.57
C ASP A 166 -10.63 17.06 -2.82
N THR A 167 -10.43 15.94 -3.55
CA THR A 167 -10.51 14.58 -2.98
C THR A 167 -9.28 13.76 -3.37
N LEU A 168 -8.72 13.03 -2.40
CA LEU A 168 -7.66 12.03 -2.58
C LEU A 168 -8.17 10.64 -2.17
N ILE A 169 -8.03 9.66 -3.07
CA ILE A 169 -8.49 8.28 -2.86
C ILE A 169 -7.30 7.33 -2.81
N THR A 170 -7.26 6.44 -1.82
CA THR A 170 -6.19 5.45 -1.64
C THR A 170 -6.74 4.08 -1.24
N PRO A 171 -6.14 2.95 -1.69
CA PRO A 171 -6.48 1.63 -1.17
C PRO A 171 -5.93 1.43 0.24
N VAL A 172 -6.68 0.74 1.09
CA VAL A 172 -6.33 0.51 2.50
C VAL A 172 -6.24 -0.98 2.81
N GLY A 173 -5.04 -1.44 3.21
CA GLY A 173 -4.79 -2.78 3.74
C GLY A 173 -4.51 -2.74 5.25
N SER A 174 -3.39 -2.13 5.67
CA SER A 174 -2.95 -2.02 7.07
C SER A 174 -3.16 -0.64 7.70
N GLY A 175 -3.86 0.28 7.03
CA GLY A 175 -4.16 1.62 7.54
C GLY A 175 -3.04 2.66 7.42
N GLY A 176 -1.77 2.27 7.45
CA GLY A 176 -0.65 3.22 7.56
C GLY A 176 -0.50 4.20 6.39
N THR A 177 -0.98 3.87 5.17
CA THR A 177 -0.97 4.84 4.06
C THR A 177 -2.00 5.93 4.30
N LEU A 178 -3.24 5.55 4.64
CA LEU A 178 -4.28 6.54 4.93
C LEU A 178 -3.91 7.40 6.14
N ALA A 179 -3.38 6.81 7.23
CA ALA A 179 -2.91 7.55 8.39
C ALA A 179 -1.82 8.58 8.03
N GLY A 180 -0.87 8.22 7.17
CA GLY A 180 0.17 9.14 6.70
C GLY A 180 -0.39 10.28 5.84
N LEU A 181 -1.36 10.00 4.97
CA LEU A 181 -2.04 11.04 4.18
C LEU A 181 -2.82 12.00 5.09
N ILE A 182 -3.57 11.50 6.07
CA ILE A 182 -4.27 12.31 7.07
C ILE A 182 -3.29 13.22 7.82
N THR A 183 -2.17 12.65 8.28
CA THR A 183 -1.13 13.41 8.99
C THR A 183 -0.52 14.50 8.10
N GLY A 184 -0.25 14.19 6.84
CA GLY A 184 0.30 15.16 5.90
C GLY A 184 -0.67 16.30 5.59
N ASP A 185 -1.96 15.98 5.42
CA ASP A 185 -3.01 16.95 5.10
C ASP A 185 -3.25 17.92 6.26
N LEU A 186 -3.36 17.40 7.49
CA LEU A 186 -3.59 18.20 8.69
C LEU A 186 -2.37 19.06 9.09
N ASN A 187 -1.16 18.65 8.73
CA ASN A 187 0.06 19.42 8.96
C ASN A 187 0.34 20.40 7.82
N SER A 188 -0.44 20.38 6.75
CA SER A 188 -0.29 21.33 5.66
C SER A 188 -1.01 22.66 6.03
N ASN A 189 -0.43 23.77 5.62
CA ASN A 189 -1.08 25.08 5.76
C ASN A 189 -2.14 25.32 4.66
N ALA A 190 -2.45 24.31 3.86
CA ALA A 190 -3.46 24.37 2.82
C ALA A 190 -4.87 24.06 3.36
N ASN A 191 -5.88 24.26 2.54
CA ASN A 191 -7.24 23.78 2.85
C ASN A 191 -7.24 22.27 3.01
N LEU A 192 -8.02 21.77 3.98
CA LEU A 192 -8.16 20.34 4.19
C LEU A 192 -8.87 19.68 2.99
N HIS A 193 -8.30 18.56 2.54
CA HIS A 193 -8.85 17.78 1.46
C HIS A 193 -9.74 16.65 2.02
N LYS A 194 -10.65 16.14 1.20
CA LYS A 194 -11.41 14.94 1.50
C LYS A 194 -10.56 13.70 1.20
N LEU A 195 -10.27 12.91 2.21
CA LEU A 195 -9.44 11.71 2.09
C LEU A 195 -10.30 10.45 2.16
N LEU A 196 -10.35 9.67 1.09
CA LEU A 196 -11.12 8.43 1.00
C LEU A 196 -10.18 7.22 1.00
N GLY A 197 -10.32 6.37 2.00
CA GLY A 197 -9.63 5.08 2.08
C GLY A 197 -10.55 3.95 1.65
N VAL A 198 -10.20 3.18 0.63
CA VAL A 198 -10.95 2.00 0.18
C VAL A 198 -10.37 0.75 0.83
N ALA A 199 -11.07 0.17 1.81
CA ALA A 199 -10.64 -1.05 2.47
C ALA A 199 -10.69 -2.24 1.50
N VAL A 200 -9.58 -2.96 1.37
CA VAL A 200 -9.48 -4.14 0.50
C VAL A 200 -9.79 -5.46 1.21
N LEU A 201 -10.00 -5.39 2.54
CA LEU A 201 -10.31 -6.51 3.41
C LEU A 201 -11.81 -6.58 3.68
N LYS A 202 -12.32 -7.79 3.89
CA LYS A 202 -13.67 -7.98 4.44
C LYS A 202 -13.65 -7.71 5.95
N GLU A 203 -14.77 -7.22 6.50
CA GLU A 203 -14.91 -6.93 7.94
C GLU A 203 -13.80 -5.98 8.44
N ALA A 204 -13.58 -4.89 7.69
CA ALA A 204 -12.45 -3.97 7.87
C ALA A 204 -12.74 -2.77 8.77
N GLU A 205 -13.86 -2.76 9.49
CA GLU A 205 -14.29 -1.66 10.38
C GLU A 205 -13.24 -1.37 11.47
N TYR A 206 -12.56 -2.41 11.95
CA TYR A 206 -11.48 -2.29 12.94
C TYR A 206 -10.32 -1.40 12.45
N LEU A 207 -10.12 -1.30 11.14
CA LEU A 207 -9.06 -0.46 10.58
C LEU A 207 -9.26 1.02 10.89
N LYS A 208 -10.50 1.45 11.19
CA LYS A 208 -10.73 2.83 11.63
C LYS A 208 -9.99 3.12 12.94
N ASN A 209 -10.08 2.22 13.91
CA ASN A 209 -9.34 2.33 15.17
C ASN A 209 -7.84 2.23 14.95
N THR A 210 -7.38 1.26 14.12
CA THR A 210 -5.96 1.11 13.78
C THR A 210 -5.39 2.39 13.14
N ILE A 211 -6.14 3.04 12.26
CA ILE A 211 -5.73 4.31 11.65
C ILE A 211 -5.65 5.40 12.72
N GLN A 212 -6.67 5.50 13.59
CA GLN A 212 -6.68 6.48 14.67
C GLN A 212 -5.53 6.31 15.66
N GLU A 213 -5.17 5.07 16.00
CA GLU A 213 -4.02 4.75 16.86
C GLU A 213 -2.68 5.19 16.26
N LEU A 214 -2.59 5.17 14.92
CA LEU A 214 -1.40 5.61 14.20
C LEU A 214 -1.29 7.15 14.11
N LEU A 215 -2.38 7.89 14.32
CA LEU A 215 -2.37 9.36 14.25
C LEU A 215 -1.81 9.96 15.55
N PRO A 216 -1.03 11.04 15.46
CA PRO A 216 -0.68 11.85 16.62
C PRO A 216 -1.94 12.36 17.35
N GLU A 217 -1.91 12.45 18.70
CA GLU A 217 -3.07 12.81 19.54
C GLU A 217 -3.85 14.03 19.08
N PRO A 218 -3.22 15.17 18.71
CA PRO A 218 -3.98 16.35 18.25
C PRO A 218 -4.80 16.10 16.98
N LEU A 219 -4.38 15.11 16.14
CA LEU A 219 -4.97 14.83 14.84
C LEU A 219 -6.11 13.79 14.89
N LYS A 220 -6.28 13.09 16.00
CA LYS A 220 -7.31 12.04 16.15
C LYS A 220 -8.75 12.54 16.05
N LYS A 221 -8.98 13.83 16.32
CA LYS A 221 -10.31 14.46 16.32
C LYS A 221 -10.78 14.93 14.94
N HIS A 222 -9.91 14.90 13.94
CA HIS A 222 -10.26 15.35 12.60
C HIS A 222 -11.09 14.32 11.84
N ASN A 223 -12.03 14.81 11.04
CA ASN A 223 -13.04 14.02 10.32
C ASN A 223 -13.05 14.27 8.80
N ASN A 224 -11.98 14.85 8.26
CA ASN A 224 -11.83 15.07 6.82
C ASN A 224 -11.50 13.79 6.03
N TRP A 225 -11.58 12.63 6.67
CA TRP A 225 -11.33 11.33 6.07
C TRP A 225 -12.45 10.33 6.31
N GLN A 226 -12.58 9.40 5.39
CA GLN A 226 -13.55 8.31 5.47
C GLN A 226 -12.91 6.99 5.05
N LEU A 227 -13.22 5.91 5.78
CA LEU A 227 -12.88 4.54 5.40
C LEU A 227 -14.12 3.87 4.79
N LEU A 228 -14.01 3.52 3.52
CA LEU A 228 -15.05 2.84 2.75
C LEU A 228 -14.85 1.32 2.89
N THR A 229 -15.66 0.65 3.70
CA THR A 229 -15.50 -0.78 4.02
C THR A 229 -16.29 -1.72 3.13
N ASN A 230 -17.25 -1.21 2.32
CA ASN A 230 -18.16 -2.03 1.53
C ASN A 230 -17.67 -2.33 0.10
N PHE A 231 -16.50 -1.82 -0.32
CA PHE A 231 -15.97 -1.96 -1.69
C PHE A 231 -14.90 -3.04 -1.82
N HIS A 232 -14.75 -3.92 -0.85
CA HIS A 232 -13.69 -4.94 -0.76
C HIS A 232 -13.81 -6.11 -1.77
N ARG A 233 -14.91 -6.22 -2.56
CA ARG A 233 -15.11 -7.27 -3.59
C ARG A 233 -14.93 -8.70 -3.08
N GLY A 234 -15.41 -9.00 -1.86
CA GLY A 234 -15.28 -10.32 -1.23
C GLY A 234 -14.05 -10.49 -0.32
N GLY A 235 -13.18 -9.47 -0.19
CA GLY A 235 -12.03 -9.45 0.73
C GLY A 235 -10.67 -9.54 0.03
N TYR A 236 -9.62 -9.76 0.81
CA TYR A 236 -8.24 -9.76 0.31
C TYR A 236 -8.01 -10.71 -0.87
N ALA A 237 -7.45 -10.17 -1.96
CA ALA A 237 -7.17 -10.91 -3.19
C ALA A 237 -8.38 -11.65 -3.81
N LYS A 238 -9.62 -11.26 -3.44
CA LYS A 238 -10.85 -11.74 -4.06
C LYS A 238 -11.44 -10.67 -4.96
N PHE A 239 -11.91 -11.07 -6.11
CA PHE A 239 -12.61 -10.26 -7.12
C PHE A 239 -13.29 -11.22 -8.10
N THR A 240 -14.30 -10.75 -8.80
CA THR A 240 -14.99 -11.52 -9.83
C THR A 240 -14.31 -11.37 -11.19
N PRO A 241 -14.57 -12.23 -12.19
CA PRO A 241 -14.13 -11.99 -13.56
C PRO A 241 -14.64 -10.65 -14.13
N LEU A 242 -15.83 -10.21 -13.74
CA LEU A 242 -16.37 -8.91 -14.13
C LEU A 242 -15.53 -7.76 -13.54
N ASP A 243 -15.13 -7.84 -12.26
CA ASP A 243 -14.26 -6.86 -11.63
C ASP A 243 -12.91 -6.77 -12.35
N ALA A 244 -12.31 -7.93 -12.67
CA ALA A 244 -11.05 -7.99 -13.41
C ALA A 244 -11.17 -7.34 -14.81
N ASN A 245 -12.25 -7.61 -15.53
CA ASN A 245 -12.50 -7.01 -16.85
C ASN A 245 -12.70 -5.49 -16.75
N ARG A 246 -13.45 -4.99 -15.76
CA ARG A 246 -13.62 -3.54 -15.53
C ARG A 246 -12.29 -2.85 -15.24
N ILE A 247 -11.39 -3.50 -14.49
CA ILE A 247 -10.04 -2.96 -14.24
C ILE A 247 -9.23 -2.94 -15.52
N LEU A 248 -9.23 -4.01 -16.31
CA LEU A 248 -8.51 -4.07 -17.60
C LEU A 248 -9.03 -3.03 -18.59
N GLU A 249 -10.33 -2.82 -18.66
CA GLU A 249 -10.93 -1.79 -19.50
C GLU A 249 -10.49 -0.39 -19.05
N PHE A 250 -10.53 -0.11 -17.74
CA PHE A 250 -10.04 1.14 -17.18
C PHE A 250 -8.57 1.37 -17.49
N ASN A 251 -7.72 0.34 -17.30
CA ASN A 251 -6.29 0.39 -17.64
C ASN A 251 -6.08 0.73 -19.12
N ARG A 252 -6.82 0.04 -20.01
CA ARG A 252 -6.73 0.27 -21.47
C ARG A 252 -7.15 1.69 -21.86
N ILE A 253 -8.23 2.21 -21.26
CA ILE A 253 -8.75 3.56 -21.59
C ILE A 253 -7.82 4.64 -21.05
N THR A 254 -7.31 4.49 -19.83
CA THR A 254 -6.51 5.51 -19.15
C THR A 254 -5.02 5.44 -19.45
N GLY A 255 -4.54 4.31 -19.99
CA GLY A 255 -3.12 4.04 -20.20
C GLY A 255 -2.32 3.87 -18.91
N VAL A 256 -2.99 3.57 -17.79
CA VAL A 256 -2.37 3.31 -16.48
C VAL A 256 -2.82 1.95 -15.96
N ASP A 257 -1.85 1.08 -15.67
CA ASP A 257 -2.12 -0.26 -15.17
C ASP A 257 -2.36 -0.26 -13.66
N PHE A 258 -3.49 -0.83 -13.22
CA PHE A 258 -3.84 -1.09 -11.83
C PHE A 258 -4.00 -2.59 -11.60
N GLU A 259 -3.45 -3.10 -10.50
CA GLU A 259 -3.55 -4.52 -10.13
C GLU A 259 -4.84 -4.78 -9.29
N PRO A 260 -5.43 -5.98 -9.34
CA PRO A 260 -6.79 -6.20 -8.82
C PRO A 260 -6.89 -6.37 -7.29
N VAL A 261 -5.77 -6.42 -6.53
CA VAL A 261 -5.80 -6.68 -5.07
C VAL A 261 -6.04 -5.42 -4.25
N TYR A 262 -5.35 -4.33 -4.61
CA TYR A 262 -5.36 -3.06 -3.90
C TYR A 262 -5.84 -1.91 -4.80
N SER A 263 -4.99 -1.49 -5.73
CA SER A 263 -5.25 -0.30 -6.55
C SER A 263 -6.43 -0.49 -7.50
N GLY A 264 -6.65 -1.67 -8.03
CA GLY A 264 -7.83 -1.97 -8.85
C GLY A 264 -9.14 -1.93 -8.04
N LYS A 265 -9.14 -2.36 -6.76
CA LYS A 265 -10.34 -2.20 -5.91
C LYS A 265 -10.65 -0.74 -5.62
N MET A 266 -9.63 0.09 -5.45
CA MET A 266 -9.79 1.54 -5.35
C MET A 266 -10.42 2.10 -6.62
N VAL A 267 -9.95 1.69 -7.80
CA VAL A 267 -10.54 2.10 -9.10
C VAL A 267 -11.99 1.67 -9.19
N LEU A 268 -12.32 0.42 -8.86
CA LEU A 268 -13.70 -0.08 -8.89
C LEU A 268 -14.61 0.69 -7.93
N ALA A 269 -14.13 0.98 -6.71
CA ALA A 269 -14.87 1.79 -5.74
C ALA A 269 -15.09 3.22 -6.25
N PHE A 270 -14.07 3.82 -6.84
CA PHE A 270 -14.16 5.14 -7.45
C PHE A 270 -15.19 5.18 -8.58
N LEU A 271 -15.17 4.20 -9.49
CA LEU A 271 -16.14 4.11 -10.58
C LEU A 271 -17.59 3.93 -10.07
N ASP A 272 -17.79 3.06 -9.07
CA ASP A 272 -19.12 2.86 -8.47
C ASP A 272 -19.62 4.14 -7.79
N LEU A 273 -18.76 4.85 -7.05
CA LEU A 273 -19.12 6.13 -6.42
C LEU A 273 -19.44 7.21 -7.45
N LEU A 274 -18.69 7.24 -8.55
CA LEU A 274 -18.91 8.17 -9.65
C LEU A 274 -20.28 7.93 -10.31
N GLU A 275 -20.60 6.68 -10.62
CA GLU A 275 -21.89 6.27 -11.18
C GLU A 275 -23.07 6.58 -10.24
N GLN A 276 -22.83 6.57 -8.91
CA GLN A 276 -23.81 6.94 -7.89
C GLN A 276 -23.95 8.46 -7.68
N GLY A 277 -23.16 9.29 -8.39
CA GLY A 277 -23.21 10.73 -8.24
C GLY A 277 -22.61 11.25 -6.91
N TYR A 278 -21.67 10.51 -6.32
CA TYR A 278 -21.06 10.85 -5.04
C TYR A 278 -20.18 12.12 -5.09
N PHE A 279 -19.58 12.40 -6.25
CA PHE A 279 -18.71 13.53 -6.47
C PHE A 279 -19.45 14.71 -7.06
N ALA A 280 -19.10 15.91 -6.64
CA ALA A 280 -19.67 17.13 -7.20
C ALA A 280 -19.16 17.40 -8.63
N LYS A 281 -19.94 18.13 -9.44
CA LYS A 281 -19.48 18.61 -10.74
C LYS A 281 -18.28 19.55 -10.55
N GLY A 282 -17.25 19.39 -11.36
CA GLY A 282 -15.99 20.14 -11.27
C GLY A 282 -15.05 19.62 -10.19
N GLU A 283 -15.40 18.59 -9.40
CA GLU A 283 -14.53 18.06 -8.35
C GLU A 283 -13.23 17.51 -8.93
N ARG A 284 -12.10 17.91 -8.35
CA ARG A 284 -10.75 17.49 -8.72
C ARG A 284 -10.32 16.33 -7.85
N ILE A 285 -10.15 15.17 -8.45
CA ILE A 285 -9.96 13.89 -7.74
C ILE A 285 -8.57 13.33 -8.05
N ILE A 286 -7.83 12.97 -7.02
CA ILE A 286 -6.55 12.27 -7.13
C ILE A 286 -6.74 10.80 -6.75
N LEU A 287 -6.34 9.89 -7.64
CA LEU A 287 -6.18 8.47 -7.33
C LEU A 287 -4.71 8.21 -6.96
N LEU A 288 -4.44 7.72 -5.74
CA LEU A 288 -3.08 7.36 -5.35
C LEU A 288 -2.75 5.94 -5.81
N HIS A 289 -1.89 5.81 -6.81
CA HIS A 289 -1.40 4.51 -7.24
C HIS A 289 -0.30 4.00 -6.30
N THR A 290 -0.67 3.11 -5.40
CA THR A 290 0.23 2.61 -4.33
C THR A 290 1.19 1.50 -4.78
N GLY A 291 1.30 1.23 -6.07
CA GLY A 291 2.11 0.14 -6.62
C GLY A 291 1.45 -1.23 -6.45
N GLY A 292 2.26 -2.26 -6.22
CA GLY A 292 1.75 -3.62 -6.00
C GLY A 292 1.71 -4.49 -7.24
N MET A 293 2.17 -3.97 -8.39
CA MET A 293 2.09 -4.65 -9.69
C MET A 293 2.82 -6.00 -9.72
N GLN A 294 3.89 -6.20 -8.93
CA GLN A 294 4.57 -7.48 -8.79
C GLN A 294 3.66 -8.59 -8.22
N GLY A 295 2.57 -8.24 -7.52
CA GLY A 295 1.56 -9.19 -7.04
C GLY A 295 0.80 -9.92 -8.15
N ILE A 296 0.77 -9.36 -9.37
CA ILE A 296 0.13 -9.98 -10.54
C ILE A 296 0.82 -11.31 -10.86
N GLY A 297 2.15 -11.38 -10.79
CA GLY A 297 2.90 -12.62 -11.02
C GLY A 297 2.42 -13.79 -10.15
N GLY A 298 2.20 -13.54 -8.85
CA GLY A 298 1.68 -14.55 -7.93
C GLY A 298 0.22 -14.95 -8.19
N MET A 299 -0.56 -14.09 -8.82
CA MET A 299 -1.93 -14.43 -9.24
C MET A 299 -1.94 -15.27 -10.52
N ILE A 300 -1.06 -14.97 -11.45
CA ILE A 300 -0.87 -15.77 -12.67
C ILE A 300 -0.36 -17.17 -12.31
N GLU A 301 0.66 -17.26 -11.44
CA GLU A 301 1.21 -18.53 -10.93
C GLU A 301 0.13 -19.42 -10.29
N ARG A 302 -0.84 -18.81 -9.61
CA ARG A 302 -1.97 -19.50 -8.97
C ARG A 302 -3.16 -19.75 -9.91
N GLY A 303 -3.08 -19.41 -11.19
CA GLY A 303 -4.15 -19.54 -12.16
C GLY A 303 -5.37 -18.62 -11.92
N ILE A 304 -5.23 -17.57 -11.09
CA ILE A 304 -6.30 -16.61 -10.80
C ILE A 304 -6.45 -15.59 -11.92
N LEU A 305 -5.34 -15.19 -12.53
CA LEU A 305 -5.29 -14.29 -13.68
C LEU A 305 -4.66 -14.99 -14.88
N LYS A 306 -5.13 -14.64 -16.07
CA LYS A 306 -4.55 -15.13 -17.31
C LYS A 306 -3.41 -14.22 -17.77
N ALA A 307 -2.24 -14.80 -18.03
CA ALA A 307 -1.05 -14.07 -18.44
C ALA A 307 -1.25 -13.24 -19.74
N GLU A 308 -2.10 -13.71 -20.66
CA GLU A 308 -2.39 -13.02 -21.91
C GLU A 308 -2.97 -11.61 -21.73
N TYR A 309 -3.77 -11.38 -20.67
CA TYR A 309 -4.39 -10.08 -20.37
C TYR A 309 -3.60 -9.23 -19.37
N TRP A 310 -2.75 -9.88 -18.55
CA TRP A 310 -2.03 -9.22 -17.47
C TRP A 310 -0.51 -9.26 -17.64
N SER A 311 -0.05 -9.50 -18.88
CA SER A 311 1.37 -9.77 -19.20
C SER A 311 2.27 -8.54 -19.34
N THR A 312 1.80 -7.32 -19.11
CA THR A 312 2.63 -6.11 -19.10
C THR A 312 3.74 -6.13 -18.04
N PHE A 313 3.81 -7.19 -17.22
CA PHE A 313 4.77 -7.40 -16.14
C PHE A 313 5.83 -8.48 -16.45
N LYS A 314 6.10 -8.74 -17.71
CA LYS A 314 7.28 -9.49 -18.12
C LYS A 314 8.51 -8.56 -18.12
N LYS A 315 8.99 -8.19 -16.94
CA LYS A 315 10.39 -7.76 -16.77
C LYS A 315 10.84 -7.94 -15.34
#